data_ea7584003080c8c2438c2597b55524fa
#
_entry.id   ea7584003080c8c2438c2597b55524fa
#
_cell.length_a   1.000
_cell.length_b   1.000
_cell.length_c   1.000
_cell.angle_alpha   90.00
_cell.angle_beta   90.00
_cell.angle_gamma   90.00
#
_symmetry.space_group_name_H-M   'P 1'
#
loop_
_entity.id
_entity.type
_entity.pdbx_description
1 polymer ?
#
loop_
_entity_poly.entity_id
_entity_poly.type
_entity_poly.pdbx_seq_one_letter_code
_entity_poly.pdbx_strand_id
1 'polypeptide(L)'
;MGPGLGHFFVSGVPGSFYGRLLPSKSVHFVHSSYSLMWLSKVPEGVEMNKPNIYVASNSPKNVINAYYDQFQRDFSTFLKCRSKEVVAGGKMVLTILGRKSDVPSSKDSGYIWELMAIALQEMVYEGLVEEEKLHSFHIPQYTPSAKEVAILVEKEGSFIINRLEVSEITWAACGEDFCSSDSSRSGADGYNVARCMRSVAEPLLVEHFGEAVIDQLFKKYENDE
;
A
#
# COMPACT_ATOMS: atom_id res chain seq x y z
N MET A 1 35.06 -30.43 0.18
CA MET A 1 34.07 -29.92 -0.78
C MET A 1 32.83 -29.55 0.01
N GLY A 2 32.50 -28.26 0.12
CA GLY A 2 31.26 -27.84 0.78
C GLY A 2 30.04 -28.33 0.00
N PRO A 3 28.85 -28.48 0.62
CA PRO A 3 27.65 -28.87 -0.08
C PRO A 3 27.39 -27.84 -1.17
N GLY A 4 27.47 -28.26 -2.44
CA GLY A 4 27.21 -27.41 -3.57
C GLY A 4 25.80 -26.83 -3.44
N LEU A 5 25.65 -25.52 -3.63
CA LEU A 5 24.34 -24.88 -3.80
C LEU A 5 23.61 -25.63 -4.92
N GLY A 6 22.47 -26.23 -4.60
CA GLY A 6 21.63 -26.93 -5.58
C GLY A 6 21.30 -25.98 -6.73
N HIS A 7 21.03 -26.53 -7.89
CA HIS A 7 20.60 -25.75 -9.04
C HIS A 7 19.28 -25.05 -8.71
N PHE A 8 19.21 -23.74 -8.95
CA PHE A 8 17.98 -22.95 -8.86
C PHE A 8 17.69 -22.30 -10.22
N PHE A 9 16.43 -22.14 -10.52
CA PHE A 9 15.95 -21.51 -11.75
C PHE A 9 15.12 -20.29 -11.38
N VAL A 10 15.30 -19.20 -12.12
CA VAL A 10 14.53 -17.95 -11.95
C VAL A 10 13.83 -17.64 -13.26
N SER A 11 12.54 -17.32 -13.19
CA SER A 11 11.77 -16.84 -14.33
C SER A 11 10.83 -15.72 -13.92
N GLY A 12 10.62 -14.74 -14.82
CA GLY A 12 9.61 -13.70 -14.67
C GLY A 12 8.29 -14.16 -15.28
N VAL A 13 7.19 -13.90 -14.57
CA VAL A 13 5.84 -14.14 -15.06
C VAL A 13 5.10 -12.81 -15.11
N PRO A 14 4.95 -12.19 -16.28
CA PRO A 14 4.25 -10.93 -16.41
C PRO A 14 2.75 -11.10 -16.19
N GLY A 15 2.12 -10.18 -15.46
CA GLY A 15 0.68 -10.18 -15.23
C GLY A 15 0.30 -9.60 -13.88
N SER A 16 -1.01 -9.35 -13.71
CA SER A 16 -1.54 -8.90 -12.43
C SER A 16 -1.59 -10.05 -11.42
N PHE A 17 -1.11 -9.80 -10.20
CA PHE A 17 -1.24 -10.80 -9.12
C PHE A 17 -2.70 -10.98 -8.65
N TYR A 18 -3.62 -10.15 -9.07
CA TYR A 18 -5.07 -10.38 -8.94
C TYR A 18 -5.64 -11.35 -9.99
N GLY A 19 -4.83 -11.76 -10.95
CA GLY A 19 -5.14 -12.81 -11.92
C GLY A 19 -4.39 -14.12 -11.67
N ARG A 20 -4.63 -15.10 -12.53
CA ARG A 20 -3.83 -16.31 -12.55
C ARG A 20 -2.49 -16.04 -13.24
N LEU A 21 -1.42 -16.45 -12.59
CA LEU A 21 -0.05 -16.28 -13.08
C LEU A 21 0.62 -17.61 -13.44
N LEU A 22 0.27 -18.67 -12.72
CA LEU A 22 0.99 -19.95 -12.78
C LEU A 22 0.06 -21.11 -13.12
N PRO A 23 0.60 -22.24 -13.62
CA PRO A 23 -0.18 -23.45 -13.86
C PRO A 23 -0.87 -23.98 -12.60
N SER A 24 -1.93 -24.76 -12.79
CA SER A 24 -2.66 -25.35 -11.67
C SER A 24 -1.77 -26.29 -10.87
N LYS A 25 -1.83 -26.15 -9.54
CA LYS A 25 -1.11 -27.04 -8.60
C LYS A 25 0.39 -27.16 -8.87
N SER A 26 1.03 -26.03 -9.23
CA SER A 26 2.47 -25.97 -9.53
C SER A 26 3.30 -25.24 -8.47
N VAL A 27 2.67 -24.53 -7.55
CA VAL A 27 3.35 -23.68 -6.56
C VAL A 27 3.29 -24.32 -5.18
N HIS A 28 4.41 -24.43 -4.49
CA HIS A 28 4.49 -24.99 -3.13
C HIS A 28 4.51 -23.90 -2.05
N PHE A 29 5.03 -22.72 -2.42
CA PHE A 29 5.14 -21.59 -1.51
C PHE A 29 4.90 -20.28 -2.26
N VAL A 30 4.13 -19.38 -1.64
CA VAL A 30 3.88 -18.03 -2.12
C VAL A 30 4.32 -17.03 -1.05
N HIS A 31 5.08 -16.03 -1.45
CA HIS A 31 5.41 -14.89 -0.60
C HIS A 31 4.93 -13.60 -1.26
N SER A 32 4.20 -12.79 -0.53
CA SER A 32 3.83 -11.43 -0.91
C SER A 32 4.20 -10.48 0.21
N SER A 33 4.92 -9.42 -0.12
CA SER A 33 5.34 -8.41 0.84
C SER A 33 4.94 -7.03 0.33
N TYR A 34 4.14 -6.31 1.12
CA TYR A 34 3.70 -4.95 0.85
C TYR A 34 3.10 -4.71 -0.56
N SER A 35 2.32 -5.68 -1.05
CA SER A 35 1.67 -5.61 -2.37
C SER A 35 0.15 -5.63 -2.29
N LEU A 36 -0.42 -6.43 -1.39
CA LEU A 36 -1.86 -6.73 -1.36
C LEU A 36 -2.75 -5.61 -0.79
N MET A 37 -2.17 -4.55 -0.25
CA MET A 37 -2.89 -3.33 0.08
C MET A 37 -3.14 -2.44 -1.15
N TRP A 38 -2.43 -2.62 -2.26
CA TRP A 38 -2.67 -1.90 -3.50
C TRP A 38 -3.87 -2.48 -4.22
N LEU A 39 -4.84 -1.63 -4.54
CA LEU A 39 -6.07 -2.04 -5.23
C LEU A 39 -5.81 -2.20 -6.74
N SER A 40 -6.60 -3.04 -7.39
CA SER A 40 -6.54 -3.23 -8.84
C SER A 40 -6.95 -1.97 -9.63
N LYS A 41 -7.72 -1.09 -9.01
CA LYS A 41 -8.17 0.20 -9.53
C LYS A 41 -8.60 1.12 -8.39
N VAL A 42 -8.68 2.40 -8.66
CA VAL A 42 -9.38 3.36 -7.81
C VAL A 42 -10.86 2.93 -7.68
N PRO A 43 -11.44 2.90 -6.47
CA PRO A 43 -12.85 2.57 -6.31
C PRO A 43 -13.75 3.56 -7.02
N GLU A 44 -14.91 3.11 -7.47
CA GLU A 44 -15.96 3.97 -8.06
C GLU A 44 -16.74 4.69 -6.94
N GLY A 45 -17.17 5.93 -7.19
CA GLY A 45 -17.96 6.70 -6.23
C GLY A 45 -17.15 7.42 -5.17
N VAL A 46 -15.85 7.67 -5.42
CA VAL A 46 -14.97 8.41 -4.51
C VAL A 46 -14.83 9.90 -4.83
N GLU A 47 -15.51 10.40 -5.86
CA GLU A 47 -15.42 11.79 -6.34
C GLU A 47 -15.84 12.83 -5.30
N MET A 48 -16.62 12.40 -4.29
CA MET A 48 -17.07 13.25 -3.18
C MET A 48 -16.05 13.34 -2.02
N ASN A 49 -14.89 12.70 -2.16
CA ASN A 49 -13.86 12.68 -1.10
C ASN A 49 -12.99 13.95 -1.03
N LYS A 50 -13.31 14.93 -1.85
CA LYS A 50 -12.52 16.17 -1.98
C LYS A 50 -12.39 16.93 -0.65
N PRO A 51 -11.21 17.49 -0.34
CA PRO A 51 -9.96 17.48 -1.11
C PRO A 51 -9.05 16.27 -0.85
N ASN A 52 -9.54 15.24 -0.14
CA ASN A 52 -8.71 14.09 0.24
C ASN A 52 -8.38 13.21 -0.97
N ILE A 53 -7.15 12.73 -1.02
CA ILE A 53 -6.66 11.79 -2.05
C ILE A 53 -6.77 10.32 -1.62
N TYR A 54 -7.12 10.08 -0.36
CA TYR A 54 -7.29 8.77 0.25
C TYR A 54 -8.38 8.85 1.34
N VAL A 55 -8.71 7.72 1.98
CA VAL A 55 -9.61 7.68 3.13
C VAL A 55 -9.00 8.50 4.28
N ALA A 56 -9.73 9.49 4.75
CA ALA A 56 -9.38 10.38 5.83
C ALA A 56 -10.48 10.40 6.92
N SER A 57 -10.21 11.07 8.04
CA SER A 57 -11.14 11.16 9.18
C SER A 57 -12.47 11.83 8.82
N ASN A 58 -12.47 12.71 7.83
CA ASN A 58 -13.64 13.44 7.32
C ASN A 58 -14.25 12.82 6.05
N SER A 59 -13.75 11.68 5.59
CA SER A 59 -14.26 11.00 4.39
C SER A 59 -15.71 10.56 4.56
N PRO A 60 -16.57 10.76 3.57
CA PRO A 60 -17.94 10.25 3.56
C PRO A 60 -17.98 8.72 3.70
N LYS A 61 -18.99 8.21 4.40
CA LYS A 61 -19.12 6.76 4.66
C LYS A 61 -19.20 5.92 3.39
N ASN A 62 -19.83 6.42 2.33
CA ASN A 62 -19.88 5.74 1.04
C ASN A 62 -18.48 5.60 0.41
N VAL A 63 -17.61 6.58 0.55
CA VAL A 63 -16.21 6.51 0.10
C VAL A 63 -15.45 5.43 0.87
N ILE A 64 -15.55 5.43 2.19
CA ILE A 64 -14.91 4.42 3.06
C ILE A 64 -15.36 3.02 2.64
N ASN A 65 -16.68 2.83 2.45
CA ASN A 65 -17.22 1.56 2.00
C ASN A 65 -16.73 1.17 0.61
N ALA A 66 -16.63 2.11 -0.33
CA ALA A 66 -16.16 1.85 -1.70
C ALA A 66 -14.72 1.29 -1.71
N TYR A 67 -13.83 1.87 -0.88
CA TYR A 67 -12.47 1.37 -0.70
C TYR A 67 -12.43 -0.05 -0.10
N TYR A 68 -13.20 -0.29 0.95
CA TYR A 68 -13.30 -1.63 1.54
C TYR A 68 -13.86 -2.67 0.57
N ASP A 69 -14.92 -2.33 -0.16
CA ASP A 69 -15.55 -3.23 -1.11
C ASP A 69 -14.60 -3.57 -2.28
N GLN A 70 -13.79 -2.61 -2.73
CA GLN A 70 -12.76 -2.88 -3.74
C GLN A 70 -11.68 -3.81 -3.19
N PHE A 71 -11.18 -3.55 -1.96
CA PHE A 71 -10.22 -4.43 -1.30
C PHE A 71 -10.78 -5.85 -1.14
N GLN A 72 -12.02 -5.99 -0.69
CA GLN A 72 -12.67 -7.30 -0.54
C GLN A 72 -12.72 -8.07 -1.87
N ARG A 73 -13.08 -7.40 -2.97
CA ARG A 73 -13.11 -8.01 -4.31
C ARG A 73 -11.73 -8.46 -4.75
N ASP A 74 -10.74 -7.59 -4.61
CA ASP A 74 -9.37 -7.82 -5.06
C ASP A 74 -8.71 -8.94 -4.26
N PHE A 75 -8.76 -8.86 -2.93
CA PHE A 75 -8.16 -9.85 -2.05
C PHE A 75 -8.82 -11.24 -2.20
N SER A 76 -10.15 -11.30 -2.33
CA SER A 76 -10.86 -12.56 -2.60
C SER A 76 -10.47 -13.14 -3.97
N THR A 77 -10.26 -12.30 -4.98
CA THR A 77 -9.80 -12.73 -6.30
C THR A 77 -8.38 -13.26 -6.25
N PHE A 78 -7.49 -12.59 -5.51
CA PHE A 78 -6.13 -13.07 -5.25
C PHE A 78 -6.16 -14.46 -4.61
N LEU A 79 -6.91 -14.66 -3.53
CA LEU A 79 -7.02 -15.96 -2.85
C LEU A 79 -7.54 -17.04 -3.79
N LYS A 80 -8.61 -16.78 -4.54
CA LYS A 80 -9.17 -17.72 -5.55
C LYS A 80 -8.15 -18.11 -6.63
N CYS A 81 -7.33 -17.18 -7.09
CA CYS A 81 -6.30 -17.48 -8.08
C CYS A 81 -5.18 -18.33 -7.47
N ARG A 82 -4.70 -17.94 -6.29
CA ARG A 82 -3.66 -18.70 -5.56
C ARG A 82 -4.13 -20.10 -5.19
N SER A 83 -5.39 -20.30 -4.81
CA SER A 83 -5.93 -21.63 -4.47
C SER A 83 -5.89 -22.61 -5.64
N LYS A 84 -5.96 -22.12 -6.86
CA LYS A 84 -5.82 -22.95 -8.07
C LYS A 84 -4.36 -23.30 -8.38
N GLU A 85 -3.44 -22.41 -8.05
CA GLU A 85 -2.01 -22.54 -8.38
C GLU A 85 -1.22 -23.31 -7.32
N VAL A 86 -1.57 -23.12 -6.05
CA VAL A 86 -0.88 -23.73 -4.92
C VAL A 86 -1.27 -25.20 -4.81
N VAL A 87 -0.27 -26.08 -4.60
CA VAL A 87 -0.49 -27.51 -4.34
C VAL A 87 -1.22 -27.72 -3.01
N ALA A 88 -1.83 -28.89 -2.84
CA ALA A 88 -2.40 -29.27 -1.55
C ALA A 88 -1.31 -29.25 -0.46
N GLY A 89 -1.59 -28.57 0.67
CA GLY A 89 -0.63 -28.40 1.76
C GLY A 89 0.45 -27.32 1.51
N GLY A 90 0.46 -26.67 0.35
CA GLY A 90 1.34 -25.53 0.09
C GLY A 90 1.07 -24.35 1.03
N LYS A 91 2.03 -23.46 1.18
CA LYS A 91 2.01 -22.37 2.17
C LYS A 91 2.04 -21.01 1.50
N MET A 92 1.44 -20.03 2.15
CA MET A 92 1.58 -18.61 1.80
C MET A 92 2.03 -17.80 3.02
N VAL A 93 2.90 -16.82 2.78
CA VAL A 93 3.25 -15.75 3.74
C VAL A 93 2.89 -14.43 3.09
N LEU A 94 1.99 -13.69 3.73
CA LEU A 94 1.48 -12.42 3.23
C LEU A 94 1.79 -11.33 4.25
N THR A 95 2.68 -10.41 3.91
CA THR A 95 2.96 -9.20 4.68
C THR A 95 2.17 -8.05 4.06
N ILE A 96 1.25 -7.48 4.82
CA ILE A 96 0.32 -6.44 4.34
C ILE A 96 0.46 -5.23 5.27
N LEU A 97 0.60 -4.04 4.69
CA LEU A 97 0.45 -2.81 5.45
C LEU A 97 -1.00 -2.72 5.93
N GLY A 98 -1.18 -2.76 7.24
CA GLY A 98 -2.49 -2.75 7.86
C GLY A 98 -2.62 -1.63 8.88
N ARG A 99 -3.82 -1.46 9.40
CA ARG A 99 -4.13 -0.57 10.52
C ARG A 99 -4.41 -1.35 11.79
N LYS A 100 -4.10 -0.75 12.92
CA LYS A 100 -4.39 -1.30 14.25
C LYS A 100 -5.87 -1.12 14.60
N SER A 101 -6.44 0.01 14.25
CA SER A 101 -7.83 0.36 14.52
C SER A 101 -8.80 -0.42 13.65
N ASP A 102 -9.97 -0.82 14.21
CA ASP A 102 -11.09 -1.35 13.43
C ASP A 102 -11.79 -0.26 12.59
N VAL A 103 -11.52 1.02 12.84
CA VAL A 103 -12.09 2.17 12.11
C VAL A 103 -11.23 2.51 10.89
N PRO A 104 -11.72 2.35 9.65
CA PRO A 104 -10.94 2.59 8.43
C PRO A 104 -10.45 4.03 8.24
N SER A 105 -11.17 5.00 8.80
CA SER A 105 -10.83 6.44 8.76
C SER A 105 -10.02 6.90 9.99
N SER A 106 -9.42 5.98 10.74
CA SER A 106 -8.52 6.35 11.84
C SER A 106 -7.23 6.98 11.29
N LYS A 107 -6.62 7.87 12.06
CA LYS A 107 -5.34 8.50 11.69
C LYS A 107 -4.23 7.50 11.43
N ASP A 108 -4.27 6.32 12.08
CA ASP A 108 -3.26 5.26 11.90
C ASP A 108 -3.16 4.75 10.46
N SER A 109 -4.20 4.96 9.63
CA SER A 109 -4.29 4.35 8.31
C SER A 109 -4.04 5.28 7.13
N GLY A 110 -4.18 6.58 7.33
CA GLY A 110 -4.22 7.55 6.23
C GLY A 110 -3.35 8.78 6.41
N TYR A 111 -2.73 8.97 7.57
CA TYR A 111 -2.02 10.19 7.93
C TYR A 111 -0.97 10.62 6.88
N ILE A 112 -0.17 9.67 6.39
CA ILE A 112 0.82 9.93 5.34
C ILE A 112 0.20 10.47 4.04
N TRP A 113 -1.00 10.02 3.70
CA TRP A 113 -1.74 10.51 2.53
C TRP A 113 -2.48 11.82 2.81
N GLU A 114 -2.88 12.07 4.07
CA GLU A 114 -3.43 13.37 4.48
C GLU A 114 -2.37 14.46 4.34
N LEU A 115 -1.14 14.23 4.80
CA LEU A 115 -0.02 15.14 4.61
C LEU A 115 0.27 15.39 3.12
N MET A 116 0.25 14.35 2.30
CA MET A 116 0.43 14.48 0.84
C MET A 116 -0.68 15.34 0.22
N ALA A 117 -1.92 15.19 0.68
CA ALA A 117 -3.04 16.01 0.21
C ALA A 117 -2.87 17.48 0.62
N ILE A 118 -2.35 17.75 1.81
CA ILE A 118 -2.05 19.12 2.29
C ILE A 118 -0.99 19.75 1.40
N ALA A 119 0.15 19.09 1.18
CA ALA A 119 1.21 19.59 0.32
C ALA A 119 0.72 19.87 -1.11
N LEU A 120 -0.10 18.96 -1.68
CA LEU A 120 -0.72 19.19 -3.00
C LEU A 120 -1.68 20.38 -2.99
N GLN A 121 -2.49 20.56 -1.92
CA GLN A 121 -3.40 21.68 -1.79
C GLN A 121 -2.65 23.01 -1.72
N GLU A 122 -1.52 23.08 -1.03
CA GLU A 122 -0.65 24.27 -1.04
C GLU A 122 -0.14 24.59 -2.44
N MET A 123 0.26 23.57 -3.20
CA MET A 123 0.69 23.75 -4.59
C MET A 123 -0.45 24.25 -5.50
N VAL A 124 -1.70 23.89 -5.21
CA VAL A 124 -2.86 24.47 -5.89
C VAL A 124 -2.99 25.96 -5.56
N TYR A 125 -2.86 26.37 -4.28
CA TYR A 125 -2.90 27.79 -3.89
C TYR A 125 -1.78 28.61 -4.52
N GLU A 126 -0.62 28.01 -4.75
CA GLU A 126 0.52 28.64 -5.43
C GLU A 126 0.38 28.64 -6.96
N GLY A 127 -0.64 28.00 -7.52
CA GLY A 127 -0.86 27.91 -8.96
C GLY A 127 0.08 26.94 -9.69
N LEU A 128 0.72 26.04 -8.96
CA LEU A 128 1.65 25.02 -9.51
C LEU A 128 0.95 23.73 -9.94
N VAL A 129 -0.20 23.46 -9.34
CA VAL A 129 -1.06 22.33 -9.64
C VAL A 129 -2.48 22.83 -9.89
N GLU A 130 -3.14 22.30 -10.91
CA GLU A 130 -4.54 22.60 -11.20
C GLU A 130 -5.45 21.92 -10.15
N GLU A 131 -6.43 22.65 -9.61
CA GLU A 131 -7.37 22.13 -8.61
C GLU A 131 -8.13 20.89 -9.10
N GLU A 132 -8.50 20.85 -10.38
CA GLU A 132 -9.19 19.70 -10.98
C GLU A 132 -8.31 18.45 -11.00
N LYS A 133 -6.98 18.61 -11.18
CA LYS A 133 -6.04 17.50 -11.08
C LYS A 133 -5.96 16.94 -9.67
N LEU A 134 -5.90 17.80 -8.64
CA LEU A 134 -5.97 17.33 -7.26
C LEU A 134 -7.28 16.60 -6.98
N HIS A 135 -8.40 17.15 -7.41
CA HIS A 135 -9.71 16.59 -7.17
C HIS A 135 -10.00 15.25 -7.90
N SER A 136 -9.26 14.95 -8.94
CA SER A 136 -9.36 13.68 -9.68
C SER A 136 -8.35 12.63 -9.28
N PHE A 137 -7.39 12.98 -8.40
CA PHE A 137 -6.36 12.07 -7.93
C PHE A 137 -6.84 11.30 -6.69
N HIS A 138 -6.76 9.98 -6.76
CA HIS A 138 -7.08 9.11 -5.63
C HIS A 138 -6.08 7.95 -5.56
N ILE A 139 -5.63 7.64 -4.36
CA ILE A 139 -4.67 6.57 -4.10
C ILE A 139 -5.39 5.21 -4.14
N PRO A 140 -5.03 4.29 -5.05
CA PRO A 140 -5.62 2.96 -5.14
C PRO A 140 -5.01 2.02 -4.10
N GLN A 141 -5.20 2.31 -2.82
CA GLN A 141 -4.68 1.54 -1.70
C GLN A 141 -5.79 1.31 -0.67
N TYR A 142 -5.68 0.27 0.13
CA TYR A 142 -6.48 0.07 1.34
C TYR A 142 -5.64 -0.59 2.42
N THR A 143 -5.63 -0.02 3.61
CA THR A 143 -4.94 -0.57 4.78
C THR A 143 -5.95 -1.37 5.62
N PRO A 144 -6.03 -2.71 5.43
CA PRO A 144 -6.99 -3.53 6.16
C PRO A 144 -6.62 -3.67 7.63
N SER A 145 -7.61 -3.91 8.50
CA SER A 145 -7.33 -4.45 9.83
C SER A 145 -7.07 -5.97 9.76
N ALA A 146 -6.37 -6.50 10.77
CA ALA A 146 -6.14 -7.95 10.88
C ALA A 146 -7.46 -8.74 10.88
N LYS A 147 -8.51 -8.19 11.50
CA LYS A 147 -9.84 -8.77 11.55
C LYS A 147 -10.50 -8.85 10.16
N GLU A 148 -10.39 -7.79 9.35
CA GLU A 148 -10.92 -7.80 7.97
C GLU A 148 -10.23 -8.87 7.12
N VAL A 149 -8.89 -8.98 7.22
CA VAL A 149 -8.14 -10.02 6.51
C VAL A 149 -8.60 -11.41 6.93
N ALA A 150 -8.74 -11.67 8.24
CA ALA A 150 -9.19 -12.95 8.75
C ALA A 150 -10.59 -13.33 8.24
N ILE A 151 -11.55 -12.40 8.30
CA ILE A 151 -12.92 -12.59 7.80
C ILE A 151 -12.92 -12.92 6.31
N LEU A 152 -12.09 -12.24 5.51
CA LEU A 152 -12.06 -12.46 4.06
C LEU A 152 -11.43 -13.82 3.71
N VAL A 153 -10.39 -14.26 4.42
CA VAL A 153 -9.81 -15.59 4.24
C VAL A 153 -10.82 -16.68 4.62
N GLU A 154 -11.51 -16.53 5.74
CA GLU A 154 -12.54 -17.48 6.19
C GLU A 154 -13.71 -17.53 5.19
N LYS A 155 -14.19 -16.38 4.72
CA LYS A 155 -15.28 -16.29 3.75
C LYS A 155 -14.93 -16.90 2.39
N GLU A 156 -13.68 -16.73 1.93
CA GLU A 156 -13.22 -17.32 0.67
C GLU A 156 -13.06 -18.85 0.78
N GLY A 157 -12.55 -19.34 1.91
CA GLY A 157 -12.61 -20.75 2.33
C GLY A 157 -11.59 -21.69 1.71
N SER A 158 -10.71 -21.22 0.82
CA SER A 158 -9.67 -22.08 0.20
C SER A 158 -8.41 -22.23 1.05
N PHE A 159 -8.22 -21.38 2.04
CA PHE A 159 -7.04 -21.34 2.90
C PHE A 159 -7.43 -21.31 4.36
N ILE A 160 -6.53 -21.81 5.21
CA ILE A 160 -6.63 -21.77 6.66
C ILE A 160 -5.52 -20.85 7.18
N ILE A 161 -5.85 -19.94 8.07
CA ILE A 161 -4.87 -19.10 8.76
C ILE A 161 -4.21 -19.93 9.85
N ASN A 162 -2.93 -20.23 9.68
CA ASN A 162 -2.14 -20.92 10.71
C ASN A 162 -1.59 -19.92 11.75
N ARG A 163 -1.28 -18.69 11.32
CA ARG A 163 -0.69 -17.64 12.15
C ARG A 163 -1.08 -16.29 11.60
N LEU A 164 -1.54 -15.40 12.46
CA LEU A 164 -1.82 -14.00 12.16
C LEU A 164 -1.14 -13.16 13.23
N GLU A 165 -0.25 -12.28 12.81
CA GLU A 165 0.49 -11.40 13.71
C GLU A 165 0.35 -9.97 13.25
N VAL A 166 0.33 -9.05 14.21
CA VAL A 166 0.40 -7.61 13.99
C VAL A 166 1.66 -7.12 14.67
N SER A 167 2.53 -6.48 13.92
CA SER A 167 3.72 -5.80 14.43
C SER A 167 3.67 -4.32 14.04
N GLU A 168 4.07 -3.46 14.97
CA GLU A 168 4.23 -2.04 14.69
C GLU A 168 5.64 -1.80 14.14
N ILE A 169 5.72 -1.10 13.02
CA ILE A 169 6.97 -0.70 12.39
C ILE A 169 6.96 0.82 12.33
N THR A 170 7.95 1.46 12.92
CA THR A 170 8.13 2.90 12.81
C THR A 170 8.83 3.24 11.50
N TRP A 171 8.40 4.29 10.83
CA TRP A 171 9.06 4.80 9.62
C TRP A 171 10.50 5.26 9.88
N ALA A 172 10.81 5.66 11.11
CA ALA A 172 12.15 6.02 11.56
C ALA A 172 13.14 4.84 11.56
N ALA A 173 12.66 3.60 11.64
CA ALA A 173 13.50 2.40 11.70
C ALA A 173 14.18 2.03 10.36
N CYS A 174 13.90 2.73 9.27
CA CYS A 174 14.62 2.55 8.01
C CYS A 174 16.08 3.04 8.02
N GLY A 175 16.62 3.48 9.17
CA GLY A 175 17.86 4.24 9.23
C GLY A 175 19.01 3.70 10.07
N GLU A 176 18.89 2.63 10.84
CA GLU A 176 19.99 2.23 11.72
C GLU A 176 21.25 1.72 11.00
N ASP A 177 21.12 1.20 9.77
CA ASP A 177 22.28 0.77 8.96
C ASP A 177 22.78 1.83 7.95
N PHE A 178 22.12 2.97 7.82
CA PHE A 178 22.46 4.02 6.87
C PHE A 178 22.72 5.40 7.48
N CYS A 179 22.49 5.58 8.78
CA CYS A 179 22.78 6.83 9.49
C CYS A 179 24.17 6.77 10.12
N SER A 180 25.11 7.50 9.51
CA SER A 180 26.32 7.96 10.18
C SER A 180 25.94 8.65 11.50
N SER A 181 26.67 8.28 12.55
CA SER A 181 26.64 8.65 13.96
C SER A 181 26.53 10.17 14.27
N ASP A 182 25.48 10.84 13.87
CA ASP A 182 25.21 12.21 14.28
C ASP A 182 23.76 12.35 14.79
N SER A 183 23.60 12.10 16.09
CA SER A 183 22.31 12.01 16.81
C SER A 183 21.70 13.37 17.19
N SER A 184 21.95 14.43 16.42
CA SER A 184 21.52 15.80 16.77
C SER A 184 20.44 16.40 15.85
N ARG A 185 19.72 15.60 15.05
CA ARG A 185 18.70 16.14 14.14
C ARG A 185 17.30 15.61 14.44
N SER A 186 16.50 16.42 15.13
CA SER A 186 15.03 16.25 15.20
C SER A 186 14.32 16.40 13.83
N GLY A 187 15.02 16.69 12.76
CA GLY A 187 14.52 16.70 11.38
C GLY A 187 14.86 15.44 10.57
N ALA A 188 15.50 14.45 11.19
CA ALA A 188 15.88 13.23 10.46
C ALA A 188 14.69 12.30 10.19
N ASP A 189 13.66 12.36 11.01
CA ASP A 189 12.48 11.48 10.89
C ASP A 189 11.61 11.91 9.70
N GLY A 190 11.29 13.19 9.55
CA GLY A 190 10.52 13.70 8.42
C GLY A 190 11.20 13.47 7.07
N TYR A 191 12.50 13.69 6.99
CA TYR A 191 13.29 13.42 5.79
C TYR A 191 13.24 11.93 5.37
N ASN A 192 13.33 11.02 6.34
CA ASN A 192 13.28 9.59 6.05
C ASN A 192 11.89 9.15 5.57
N VAL A 193 10.82 9.67 6.18
CA VAL A 193 9.44 9.40 5.77
C VAL A 193 9.21 9.94 4.35
N ALA A 194 9.62 11.17 4.05
CA ALA A 194 9.48 11.76 2.73
C ALA A 194 10.20 10.94 1.64
N ARG A 195 11.42 10.43 1.91
CA ARG A 195 12.13 9.54 0.99
C ARG A 195 11.42 8.22 0.78
N CYS A 196 10.92 7.59 1.84
CA CYS A 196 10.16 6.36 1.74
C CYS A 196 8.88 6.58 0.92
N MET A 197 8.15 7.66 1.20
CA MET A 197 6.94 8.01 0.47
C MET A 197 7.22 8.34 -0.99
N ARG A 198 8.31 9.04 -1.29
CA ARG A 198 8.75 9.28 -2.66
C ARG A 198 8.96 7.98 -3.41
N SER A 199 9.70 7.04 -2.83
CA SER A 199 9.98 5.75 -3.45
C SER A 199 8.73 4.93 -3.77
N VAL A 200 7.65 5.14 -3.02
CA VAL A 200 6.38 4.42 -3.17
C VAL A 200 5.41 5.16 -4.10
N ALA A 201 5.29 6.48 -3.96
CA ALA A 201 4.23 7.28 -4.58
C ALA A 201 4.66 7.98 -5.89
N GLU A 202 5.96 8.22 -6.11
CA GLU A 202 6.45 8.99 -7.25
C GLU A 202 5.90 8.51 -8.60
N PRO A 203 5.86 7.21 -8.93
CA PRO A 203 5.30 6.78 -10.21
C PRO A 203 3.84 7.17 -10.43
N LEU A 204 3.01 7.08 -9.38
CA LEU A 204 1.60 7.47 -9.43
C LEU A 204 1.43 8.98 -9.59
N LEU A 205 2.26 9.75 -8.86
CA LEU A 205 2.23 11.21 -8.88
C LEU A 205 2.73 11.76 -10.22
N VAL A 206 3.80 11.18 -10.76
CA VAL A 206 4.34 11.56 -12.09
C VAL A 206 3.30 11.30 -13.19
N GLU A 207 2.66 10.14 -13.16
CA GLU A 207 1.63 9.80 -14.16
C GLU A 207 0.47 10.80 -14.16
N HIS A 208 0.06 11.28 -12.98
CA HIS A 208 -1.11 12.14 -12.85
C HIS A 208 -0.79 13.64 -12.96
N PHE A 209 0.25 14.09 -12.25
CA PHE A 209 0.59 15.53 -12.15
C PHE A 209 1.71 15.96 -13.10
N GLY A 210 2.50 15.02 -13.59
CA GLY A 210 3.71 15.28 -14.39
C GLY A 210 4.97 15.38 -13.53
N GLU A 211 6.12 15.22 -14.18
CA GLU A 211 7.44 15.15 -13.53
C GLU A 211 7.86 16.49 -12.90
N ALA A 212 7.43 17.61 -13.50
CA ALA A 212 7.89 18.96 -13.11
C ALA A 212 7.52 19.39 -11.69
N VAL A 213 6.48 18.79 -11.10
CA VAL A 213 5.98 19.16 -9.76
C VAL A 213 6.55 18.30 -8.63
N ILE A 214 7.19 17.19 -8.94
CA ILE A 214 7.54 16.14 -7.98
C ILE A 214 8.54 16.62 -6.93
N ASP A 215 9.64 17.24 -7.35
CA ASP A 215 10.67 17.69 -6.42
C ASP A 215 10.14 18.76 -5.45
N GLN A 216 9.28 19.64 -5.94
CA GLN A 216 8.67 20.66 -5.10
C GLN A 216 7.62 20.08 -4.15
N LEU A 217 6.85 19.10 -4.60
CA LEU A 217 5.88 18.38 -3.77
C LEU A 217 6.57 17.69 -2.59
N PHE A 218 7.62 16.91 -2.83
CA PHE A 218 8.31 16.21 -1.76
C PHE A 218 9.08 17.14 -0.82
N LYS A 219 9.55 18.28 -1.30
CA LYS A 219 10.12 19.33 -0.45
C LYS A 219 9.08 19.94 0.52
N LYS A 220 7.83 20.15 0.06
CA LYS A 220 6.73 20.60 0.92
C LYS A 220 6.33 19.52 1.92
N TYR A 221 6.16 18.31 1.43
CA TYR A 221 5.81 17.14 2.24
C TYR A 221 6.78 16.92 3.42
N GLU A 222 8.09 17.16 3.22
CA GLU A 222 9.11 17.07 4.27
C GLU A 222 8.92 18.12 5.37
N ASN A 223 8.38 19.30 5.05
CA ASN A 223 8.20 20.39 6.00
C ASN A 223 6.91 20.28 6.84
N ASP A 224 5.94 19.49 6.40
CA ASP A 224 4.64 19.31 7.06
C ASP A 224 4.63 18.17 8.09
N GLU A 225 5.73 17.42 8.23
CA GLU A 225 5.98 16.42 9.25
C GLU A 225 6.74 16.98 10.45
#